data_9a57c751a2585ca2320d43229bcf11fa
#
_entry.id   9a57c751a2585ca2320d43229bcf11fa
#
_cell.length_a   1.000
_cell.length_b   1.000
_cell.length_c   1.000
_cell.angle_alpha   90.00
_cell.angle_beta   90.00
_cell.angle_gamma   90.00
#
_symmetry.space_group_name_H-M   'P 1'
#
loop_
_entity.id
_entity.type
_entity.pdbx_description
1 polymer ?
#
loop_
_entity_poly.entity_id
_entity_poly.type
_entity_poly.pdbx_seq_one_letter_code
_entity_poly.pdbx_strand_id
1 'polypeptide(L)'
;LPLCFKLRTIWGRSDEDYLGKVKNLTTSWRQLAIATYAAPKDSRIYGTYEVDVTNLLKYIENRRRAGVRITITHFVAAALARTLYEDIPDINCFVRRGHVVARQDANVFVTVNVAGSSMTGLVLKKCQELSATEIGQIVQKVVEKKRSGEEESGAFAAKNKITKIPWPFRRPVFLLVKWWIFDMGLSFPFLKIPPDPFGSIMLTNIGTFGLHTGMVALFPIGKLPAVVTMGKIEKKPVVIDNQIVIRDMLPLTGTFDHRIVGGYQAGMLANGAVRRLQDPEALDRPNISSE
;
A
#
# COMPACT_ATOMS: atom_id res chain seq x y z
N LEU A 1 25.53 43.71 8.40
CA LEU A 1 26.59 42.80 7.92
C LEU A 1 25.94 41.48 7.47
N PRO A 2 25.90 41.15 6.17
CA PRO A 2 25.39 39.86 5.71
C PRO A 2 26.53 38.85 5.69
N LEU A 3 26.38 37.77 6.43
CA LEU A 3 27.22 36.59 6.35
C LEU A 3 26.90 35.85 5.03
N CYS A 4 27.79 36.04 4.05
CA CYS A 4 27.82 35.33 2.81
C CYS A 4 28.42 33.93 3.06
N PHE A 5 27.59 32.90 3.20
CA PHE A 5 28.04 31.51 3.20
C PHE A 5 28.38 31.11 1.77
N LYS A 6 29.68 31.01 1.44
CA LYS A 6 30.17 30.36 0.22
C LYS A 6 29.97 28.83 0.36
N LEU A 7 28.90 28.29 -0.19
CA LEU A 7 28.77 26.85 -0.48
C LEU A 7 29.67 26.53 -1.71
N ARG A 8 30.80 25.88 -1.51
CA ARG A 8 31.59 25.27 -2.58
C ARG A 8 30.82 24.09 -3.15
N THR A 9 30.46 24.19 -4.42
CA THR A 9 29.75 23.14 -5.18
C THR A 9 30.63 21.91 -5.40
N ILE A 10 30.07 20.75 -5.15
CA ILE A 10 30.66 19.40 -5.35
C ILE A 10 30.63 18.97 -6.83
N TRP A 11 30.05 19.76 -7.72
CA TRP A 11 29.96 19.48 -9.16
C TRP A 11 30.59 20.65 -9.94
N GLY A 12 31.73 20.40 -10.59
CA GLY A 12 32.60 21.36 -11.23
C GLY A 12 32.02 22.16 -12.43
N ARG A 13 30.89 22.82 -12.25
CA ARG A 13 30.37 23.89 -13.11
C ARG A 13 30.36 25.20 -12.33
N SER A 14 30.87 26.26 -12.94
CA SER A 14 30.88 27.59 -12.35
C SER A 14 29.42 28.06 -12.12
N ASP A 15 29.13 28.56 -10.93
CA ASP A 15 27.80 29.08 -10.55
C ASP A 15 27.34 30.21 -11.50
N GLU A 16 28.24 30.92 -12.15
CA GLU A 16 27.95 32.00 -13.10
C GLU A 16 27.34 31.49 -14.41
N ASP A 17 27.73 30.31 -14.92
CA ASP A 17 27.16 29.70 -16.12
C ASP A 17 25.76 29.15 -15.90
N TYR A 18 25.47 28.67 -14.67
CA TYR A 18 24.14 28.19 -14.31
C TYR A 18 23.16 29.34 -14.09
N LEU A 19 23.57 30.38 -13.36
CA LEU A 19 22.77 31.58 -13.10
C LEU A 19 22.47 32.40 -14.35
N GLY A 20 23.42 32.41 -15.34
CA GLY A 20 23.22 33.08 -16.65
C GLY A 20 22.12 32.43 -17.50
N LYS A 21 21.88 31.11 -17.35
CA LYS A 21 20.81 30.38 -18.06
C LYS A 21 19.43 30.44 -17.38
N VAL A 22 19.38 30.82 -16.12
CA VAL A 22 18.15 30.90 -15.33
C VAL A 22 17.66 32.34 -15.20
N LYS A 23 17.60 33.06 -16.33
CA LYS A 23 16.99 34.39 -16.38
C LYS A 23 15.49 34.29 -16.07
N ASN A 24 15.04 35.02 -15.04
CA ASN A 24 13.65 35.19 -14.60
C ASN A 24 12.97 33.96 -13.94
N LEU A 25 13.56 33.44 -12.87
CA LEU A 25 12.85 32.52 -11.97
C LEU A 25 11.61 33.14 -11.32
N THR A 26 11.64 34.46 -11.09
CA THR A 26 10.53 35.19 -10.42
C THR A 26 9.64 35.87 -11.46
N THR A 27 8.81 35.09 -12.15
CA THR A 27 7.78 35.63 -13.05
C THR A 27 6.58 36.15 -12.25
N SER A 28 5.79 37.08 -12.83
CA SER A 28 4.56 37.59 -12.21
C SER A 28 3.60 36.47 -11.82
N TRP A 29 3.51 35.41 -12.63
CA TRP A 29 2.72 34.22 -12.31
C TRP A 29 3.24 33.48 -11.07
N ARG A 30 4.55 33.26 -10.97
CA ARG A 30 5.15 32.62 -9.78
C ARG A 30 4.98 33.44 -8.52
N GLN A 31 5.08 34.76 -8.62
CA GLN A 31 4.80 35.66 -7.49
C GLN A 31 3.35 35.53 -7.03
N LEU A 32 2.40 35.53 -7.96
CA LEU A 32 0.99 35.34 -7.66
C LEU A 32 0.74 33.96 -7.05
N ALA A 33 1.30 32.90 -7.62
CA ALA A 33 1.17 31.54 -7.11
C ALA A 33 1.72 31.37 -5.69
N ILE A 34 2.89 31.96 -5.40
CA ILE A 34 3.49 31.95 -4.05
C ILE A 34 2.59 32.70 -3.04
N ALA A 35 1.94 33.77 -3.48
CA ALA A 35 1.05 34.54 -2.60
C ALA A 35 -0.31 33.85 -2.35
N THR A 36 -0.79 33.06 -3.31
CA THR A 36 -2.13 32.44 -3.25
C THR A 36 -2.14 31.01 -2.74
N TYR A 37 -1.09 30.22 -3.02
CA TYR A 37 -1.01 28.82 -2.60
C TYR A 37 -0.16 28.66 -1.34
N ALA A 38 -0.67 27.91 -0.37
CA ALA A 38 0.12 27.49 0.78
C ALA A 38 1.18 26.43 0.37
N ALA A 39 2.29 26.38 1.08
CA ALA A 39 3.28 25.32 0.88
C ALA A 39 2.63 23.94 1.10
N PRO A 40 2.91 22.93 0.23
CA PRO A 40 2.34 21.59 0.38
C PRO A 40 2.82 20.95 1.68
N LYS A 41 1.87 20.39 2.45
CA LYS A 41 2.12 19.68 3.71
C LYS A 41 1.93 18.17 3.58
N ASP A 42 1.76 17.67 2.37
CA ASP A 42 1.53 16.27 2.08
C ASP A 42 2.83 15.58 1.63
N SER A 43 3.22 14.54 2.37
CA SER A 43 4.39 13.70 2.04
C SER A 43 4.01 12.42 1.29
N ARG A 44 2.83 12.34 0.70
CA ARG A 44 2.41 11.20 -0.10
C ARG A 44 2.89 11.33 -1.53
N ILE A 45 3.35 10.22 -2.09
CA ILE A 45 3.60 10.08 -3.52
C ILE A 45 2.70 9.00 -4.09
N TYR A 46 2.43 9.09 -5.37
CA TYR A 46 1.49 8.21 -6.06
C TYR A 46 2.17 7.61 -7.29
N GLY A 47 1.86 6.35 -7.55
CA GLY A 47 2.33 5.66 -8.74
C GLY A 47 1.23 4.77 -9.32
N THR A 48 1.23 4.60 -10.63
CA THR A 48 0.33 3.68 -11.34
C THR A 48 1.15 2.74 -12.20
N TYR A 49 0.68 1.49 -12.29
CA TYR A 49 1.27 0.48 -13.14
C TYR A 49 0.17 -0.39 -13.74
N GLU A 50 0.28 -0.76 -15.02
CA GLU A 50 -0.64 -1.68 -15.68
C GLU A 50 0.02 -3.03 -15.87
N VAL A 51 -0.62 -4.09 -15.40
CA VAL A 51 -0.09 -5.46 -15.42
C VAL A 51 -0.91 -6.31 -16.38
N ASP A 52 -0.26 -6.99 -17.33
CA ASP A 52 -0.90 -8.07 -18.09
C ASP A 52 -1.16 -9.26 -17.16
N VAL A 53 -2.42 -9.57 -16.95
CA VAL A 53 -2.86 -10.67 -16.08
C VAL A 53 -3.56 -11.78 -16.87
N THR A 54 -3.44 -11.78 -18.19
CA THR A 54 -4.12 -12.73 -19.09
C THR A 54 -3.82 -14.19 -18.71
N ASN A 55 -2.54 -14.52 -18.49
CA ASN A 55 -2.13 -15.87 -18.10
C ASN A 55 -2.54 -16.22 -16.66
N LEU A 56 -2.43 -15.25 -15.75
CA LEU A 56 -2.87 -15.40 -14.37
C LEU A 56 -4.38 -15.69 -14.29
N LEU A 57 -5.20 -15.00 -15.08
CA LEU A 57 -6.65 -15.25 -15.11
C LEU A 57 -6.98 -16.64 -15.63
N LYS A 58 -6.29 -17.12 -16.68
CA LYS A 58 -6.42 -18.50 -17.17
C LYS A 58 -6.06 -19.52 -16.09
N TYR A 59 -4.96 -19.29 -15.37
CA TYR A 59 -4.55 -20.15 -14.26
C TYR A 59 -5.62 -20.19 -13.16
N ILE A 60 -6.11 -19.02 -12.73
CA ILE A 60 -7.17 -18.92 -11.73
C ILE A 60 -8.44 -19.68 -12.17
N GLU A 61 -8.82 -19.56 -13.44
CA GLU A 61 -9.99 -20.24 -13.97
C GLU A 61 -9.82 -21.78 -13.92
N ASN A 62 -8.67 -22.29 -14.33
CA ASN A 62 -8.35 -23.73 -14.26
C ASN A 62 -8.40 -24.25 -12.82
N ARG A 63 -7.81 -23.51 -11.87
CA ARG A 63 -7.84 -23.87 -10.44
C ARG A 63 -9.26 -23.85 -9.88
N ARG A 64 -10.08 -22.88 -10.28
CA ARG A 64 -11.50 -22.81 -9.89
C ARG A 64 -12.33 -23.98 -10.44
N ARG A 65 -12.07 -24.41 -11.67
CA ARG A 65 -12.68 -25.62 -12.25
C ARG A 65 -12.32 -26.89 -11.46
N ALA A 66 -11.12 -26.90 -10.86
CA ALA A 66 -10.68 -27.96 -9.95
C ALA A 66 -11.21 -27.81 -8.51
N GLY A 67 -12.17 -26.88 -8.26
CA GLY A 67 -12.81 -26.69 -6.97
C GLY A 67 -12.05 -25.78 -5.98
N VAL A 68 -10.92 -25.18 -6.38
CA VAL A 68 -10.13 -24.31 -5.50
C VAL A 68 -10.69 -22.87 -5.54
N ARG A 69 -11.02 -22.32 -4.38
CA ARG A 69 -11.58 -20.96 -4.27
C ARG A 69 -10.48 -19.91 -4.16
N ILE A 70 -9.97 -19.47 -5.30
CA ILE A 70 -8.94 -18.43 -5.39
C ILE A 70 -9.38 -17.24 -6.23
N THR A 71 -8.77 -16.09 -5.96
CA THR A 71 -9.03 -14.84 -6.67
C THR A 71 -7.72 -14.13 -6.99
N ILE A 72 -7.74 -13.23 -7.95
CA ILE A 72 -6.57 -12.41 -8.29
C ILE A 72 -6.02 -11.63 -7.10
N THR A 73 -6.87 -11.21 -6.17
CA THR A 73 -6.45 -10.49 -4.95
C THR A 73 -5.48 -11.33 -4.09
N HIS A 74 -5.67 -12.66 -4.05
CA HIS A 74 -4.78 -13.55 -3.30
C HIS A 74 -3.38 -13.60 -3.92
N PHE A 75 -3.31 -13.65 -5.25
CA PHE A 75 -2.04 -13.62 -5.99
C PHE A 75 -1.32 -12.28 -5.83
N VAL A 76 -2.05 -11.17 -5.92
CA VAL A 76 -1.46 -9.85 -5.72
C VAL A 76 -0.96 -9.69 -4.27
N ALA A 77 -1.69 -10.21 -3.28
CA ALA A 77 -1.24 -10.19 -1.89
C ALA A 77 0.05 -10.99 -1.69
N ALA A 78 0.14 -12.21 -2.23
CA ALA A 78 1.34 -13.04 -2.18
C ALA A 78 2.52 -12.38 -2.90
N ALA A 79 2.29 -11.83 -4.11
CA ALA A 79 3.33 -11.16 -4.90
C ALA A 79 3.90 -9.95 -4.16
N LEU A 80 3.04 -9.09 -3.59
CA LEU A 80 3.47 -7.93 -2.81
C LEU A 80 4.24 -8.33 -1.55
N ALA A 81 3.76 -9.36 -0.82
CA ALA A 81 4.42 -9.82 0.40
C ALA A 81 5.83 -10.37 0.13
N ARG A 82 5.97 -11.22 -0.89
CA ARG A 82 7.27 -11.78 -1.28
C ARG A 82 8.21 -10.72 -1.82
N THR A 83 7.71 -9.78 -2.63
CA THR A 83 8.52 -8.65 -3.11
C THR A 83 9.01 -7.79 -1.95
N LEU A 84 8.13 -7.48 -1.00
CA LEU A 84 8.47 -6.67 0.16
C LEU A 84 9.50 -7.35 1.07
N TYR A 85 9.43 -8.66 1.19
CA TYR A 85 10.32 -9.45 2.05
C TYR A 85 11.68 -9.73 1.41
N GLU A 86 11.69 -10.11 0.13
CA GLU A 86 12.87 -10.58 -0.59
C GLU A 86 13.63 -9.47 -1.32
N ASP A 87 12.90 -8.59 -2.04
CA ASP A 87 13.53 -7.63 -2.94
C ASP A 87 13.77 -6.26 -2.30
N ILE A 88 12.89 -5.82 -1.39
CA ILE A 88 12.94 -4.47 -0.80
C ILE A 88 12.59 -4.45 0.70
N PRO A 89 13.34 -5.19 1.53
CA PRO A 89 13.07 -5.24 2.98
C PRO A 89 13.24 -3.89 3.69
N ASP A 90 13.96 -2.95 3.10
CA ASP A 90 14.20 -1.60 3.63
C ASP A 90 12.92 -0.77 3.77
N ILE A 91 11.90 -0.99 2.94
CA ILE A 91 10.59 -0.33 3.09
C ILE A 91 9.60 -1.11 3.97
N ASN A 92 9.94 -2.34 4.39
CA ASN A 92 9.14 -3.07 5.37
C ASN A 92 9.37 -2.53 6.79
N CYS A 93 9.05 -1.28 6.97
CA CYS A 93 9.31 -0.53 8.19
C CYS A 93 8.20 0.49 8.49
N PHE A 94 8.30 1.17 9.61
CA PHE A 94 7.41 2.25 10.02
C PHE A 94 8.14 3.27 10.89
N VAL A 95 7.59 4.49 10.98
CA VAL A 95 8.16 5.55 11.82
C VAL A 95 7.54 5.50 13.22
N ARG A 96 8.39 5.42 14.25
CA ARG A 96 7.99 5.49 15.65
C ARG A 96 9.01 6.33 16.45
N ARG A 97 8.54 7.29 17.23
CA ARG A 97 9.39 8.19 18.05
C ARG A 97 10.52 8.86 17.25
N GLY A 98 10.26 9.23 16.00
CA GLY A 98 11.28 9.82 15.11
C GLY A 98 12.28 8.84 14.51
N HIS A 99 12.18 7.54 14.81
CA HIS A 99 13.05 6.50 14.27
C HIS A 99 12.32 5.59 13.30
N VAL A 100 13.04 5.06 12.33
CA VAL A 100 12.55 4.00 11.44
C VAL A 100 12.72 2.66 12.14
N VAL A 101 11.65 1.88 12.24
CA VAL A 101 11.60 0.57 12.89
C VAL A 101 11.25 -0.47 11.85
N ALA A 102 12.12 -1.45 11.63
CA ALA A 102 11.90 -2.56 10.71
C ALA A 102 10.82 -3.53 11.22
N ARG A 103 10.09 -4.14 10.29
CA ARG A 103 9.21 -5.29 10.55
C ARG A 103 9.94 -6.56 10.16
N GLN A 104 9.76 -7.63 10.93
CA GLN A 104 10.39 -8.93 10.66
C GLN A 104 9.67 -9.67 9.52
N ASP A 105 8.33 -9.60 9.50
CA ASP A 105 7.50 -10.30 8.53
C ASP A 105 6.81 -9.33 7.59
N ALA A 106 6.50 -9.77 6.38
CA ALA A 106 5.65 -9.05 5.44
C ALA A 106 4.17 -9.40 5.69
N ASN A 107 3.52 -8.63 6.54
CA ASN A 107 2.11 -8.77 6.87
C ASN A 107 1.27 -7.92 5.93
N VAL A 108 0.33 -8.52 5.20
CA VAL A 108 -0.53 -7.81 4.25
C VAL A 108 -1.92 -7.61 4.82
N PHE A 109 -2.36 -6.36 4.90
CA PHE A 109 -3.75 -6.05 5.22
C PHE A 109 -4.60 -6.08 3.96
N VAL A 110 -5.56 -6.99 3.89
CA VAL A 110 -6.48 -7.10 2.75
C VAL A 110 -7.85 -6.59 3.15
N THR A 111 -8.39 -5.64 2.36
CA THR A 111 -9.78 -5.22 2.53
C THR A 111 -10.71 -6.21 1.87
N VAL A 112 -11.78 -6.56 2.59
CA VAL A 112 -12.79 -7.50 2.12
C VAL A 112 -14.16 -6.83 2.23
N ASN A 113 -14.92 -6.88 1.13
CA ASN A 113 -16.31 -6.43 1.13
C ASN A 113 -17.21 -7.59 1.56
N VAL A 114 -17.86 -7.45 2.70
CA VAL A 114 -18.86 -8.40 3.18
C VAL A 114 -20.24 -7.84 2.95
N ALA A 115 -20.91 -8.34 1.90
CA ALA A 115 -22.32 -8.10 1.55
C ALA A 115 -22.95 -6.81 2.10
N GLY A 116 -22.88 -5.74 1.33
CA GLY A 116 -23.89 -4.67 1.37
C GLY A 116 -23.64 -3.48 2.27
N SER A 117 -22.75 -3.46 3.26
CA SER A 117 -22.65 -2.26 4.10
C SER A 117 -21.34 -1.99 4.85
N SER A 118 -20.49 -2.96 5.09
CA SER A 118 -19.27 -2.69 5.84
C SER A 118 -18.02 -3.25 5.18
N MET A 119 -17.15 -2.35 4.72
CA MET A 119 -15.77 -2.74 4.42
C MET A 119 -15.13 -3.25 5.71
N THR A 120 -14.62 -4.46 5.64
CA THR A 120 -13.81 -5.03 6.69
C THR A 120 -12.43 -5.36 6.13
N GLY A 121 -11.50 -5.69 7.00
CA GLY A 121 -10.19 -6.12 6.58
C GLY A 121 -9.61 -7.13 7.53
N LEU A 122 -8.64 -7.87 7.05
CA LEU A 122 -7.87 -8.82 7.84
C LEU A 122 -6.39 -8.63 7.55
N VAL A 123 -5.57 -8.93 8.55
CA VAL A 123 -4.11 -8.99 8.39
C VAL A 123 -3.72 -10.43 8.11
N LEU A 124 -3.13 -10.66 6.94
CA LEU A 124 -2.45 -11.90 6.60
C LEU A 124 -1.06 -11.85 7.23
N LYS A 125 -0.87 -12.58 8.29
CA LYS A 125 0.43 -12.66 8.98
C LYS A 125 1.38 -13.56 8.21
N LYS A 126 2.67 -13.20 8.17
CA LYS A 126 3.72 -13.93 7.44
C LYS A 126 3.30 -14.26 6.01
N CYS A 127 2.70 -13.27 5.34
CA CYS A 127 2.11 -13.47 4.01
C CYS A 127 3.16 -13.87 2.95
N GLN A 128 4.45 -13.58 3.19
CA GLN A 128 5.56 -14.01 2.34
C GLN A 128 5.70 -15.54 2.26
N GLU A 129 5.28 -16.28 3.29
CA GLU A 129 5.37 -17.73 3.34
C GLU A 129 4.16 -18.43 2.72
N LEU A 130 3.01 -17.73 2.65
CA LEU A 130 1.74 -18.28 2.22
C LEU A 130 1.66 -18.42 0.69
N SER A 131 1.01 -19.50 0.25
CA SER A 131 0.52 -19.65 -1.12
C SER A 131 -0.76 -18.87 -1.37
N ALA A 132 -1.06 -18.57 -2.65
CA ALA A 132 -2.31 -17.91 -3.02
C ALA A 132 -3.55 -18.71 -2.59
N THR A 133 -3.47 -20.04 -2.60
CA THR A 133 -4.52 -20.96 -2.13
C THR A 133 -4.73 -20.83 -0.61
N GLU A 134 -3.67 -20.83 0.20
CA GLU A 134 -3.75 -20.68 1.64
C GLU A 134 -4.32 -19.30 2.03
N ILE A 135 -3.89 -18.23 1.35
CA ILE A 135 -4.45 -16.89 1.50
C ILE A 135 -5.97 -16.93 1.25
N GLY A 136 -6.40 -17.61 0.18
CA GLY A 136 -7.81 -17.78 -0.15
C GLY A 136 -8.61 -18.48 0.98
N GLN A 137 -8.07 -19.54 1.56
CA GLN A 137 -8.68 -20.26 2.67
C GLN A 137 -8.81 -19.38 3.94
N ILE A 138 -7.74 -18.61 4.25
CA ILE A 138 -7.76 -17.70 5.41
C ILE A 138 -8.83 -16.62 5.20
N VAL A 139 -8.87 -16.00 4.04
CA VAL A 139 -9.87 -14.96 3.70
C VAL A 139 -11.28 -15.53 3.79
N GLN A 140 -11.51 -16.72 3.23
CA GLN A 140 -12.81 -17.36 3.26
C GLN A 140 -13.29 -17.63 4.70
N LYS A 141 -12.45 -18.21 5.55
CA LYS A 141 -12.77 -18.45 6.97
C LYS A 141 -13.18 -17.15 7.69
N VAL A 142 -12.51 -16.05 7.43
CA VAL A 142 -12.85 -14.75 8.03
C VAL A 142 -14.17 -14.20 7.50
N VAL A 143 -14.44 -14.34 6.20
CA VAL A 143 -15.71 -13.93 5.60
C VAL A 143 -16.90 -14.74 6.17
N GLU A 144 -16.73 -16.05 6.32
CA GLU A 144 -17.76 -16.95 6.88
C GLU A 144 -18.07 -16.59 8.34
N LYS A 145 -17.05 -16.38 9.18
CA LYS A 145 -17.20 -15.94 10.57
C LYS A 145 -17.95 -14.60 10.68
N LYS A 146 -17.68 -13.68 9.78
CA LYS A 146 -18.38 -12.38 9.77
C LYS A 146 -19.83 -12.49 9.31
N ARG A 147 -20.12 -13.39 8.39
CA ARG A 147 -21.52 -13.67 7.97
C ARG A 147 -22.33 -14.34 9.07
N SER A 148 -21.71 -15.12 9.96
CA SER A 148 -22.35 -15.72 11.13
C SER A 148 -22.56 -14.75 12.30
N GLY A 149 -22.15 -13.47 12.17
CA GLY A 149 -22.36 -12.45 13.19
C GLY A 149 -21.34 -12.45 14.33
N GLU A 150 -20.24 -13.18 14.20
CA GLU A 150 -19.14 -13.10 15.18
C GLU A 150 -18.51 -11.69 15.20
N GLU A 151 -18.18 -11.23 16.41
CA GLU A 151 -17.69 -9.87 16.66
C GLU A 151 -16.42 -9.53 15.85
N GLU A 152 -16.35 -8.28 15.41
CA GLU A 152 -15.16 -7.72 14.79
C GLU A 152 -13.97 -7.76 15.76
N SER A 153 -12.85 -8.34 15.32
CA SER A 153 -11.60 -8.35 16.07
C SER A 153 -10.63 -7.30 15.56
N GLY A 154 -9.70 -6.87 16.39
CA GLY A 154 -8.63 -5.95 16.02
C GLY A 154 -9.04 -4.48 15.95
N ALA A 155 -8.44 -3.71 15.03
CA ALA A 155 -8.64 -2.25 14.93
C ALA A 155 -10.10 -1.85 14.65
N PHE A 156 -10.89 -2.70 14.00
CA PHE A 156 -12.29 -2.43 13.71
C PHE A 156 -13.20 -2.62 14.93
N ALA A 157 -12.84 -3.44 15.91
CA ALA A 157 -13.58 -3.56 17.17
C ALA A 157 -13.61 -2.25 17.97
N ALA A 158 -12.56 -1.44 17.84
CA ALA A 158 -12.47 -0.14 18.49
C ALA A 158 -13.43 0.89 17.87
N LYS A 159 -13.89 0.71 16.61
CA LYS A 159 -14.80 1.62 15.91
C LYS A 159 -16.06 1.90 16.74
N ASN A 160 -16.71 0.86 17.20
CA ASN A 160 -17.97 0.99 17.93
C ASN A 160 -17.78 1.66 19.32
N LYS A 161 -16.62 1.51 19.93
CA LYS A 161 -16.29 2.20 21.19
C LYS A 161 -16.03 3.68 20.96
N ILE A 162 -15.27 4.03 19.92
CA ILE A 162 -14.91 5.41 19.59
C ILE A 162 -16.15 6.21 19.12
N THR A 163 -17.05 5.59 18.34
CA THR A 163 -18.26 6.26 17.85
C THR A 163 -19.25 6.62 18.95
N LYS A 164 -19.22 5.93 20.11
CA LYS A 164 -20.06 6.24 21.28
C LYS A 164 -19.59 7.50 22.04
N ILE A 165 -18.39 7.97 21.79
CA ILE A 165 -17.86 9.19 22.41
C ILE A 165 -18.56 10.40 21.78
N PRO A 166 -19.19 11.28 22.58
CA PRO A 166 -19.87 12.48 22.05
C PRO A 166 -18.88 13.46 21.42
N TRP A 167 -19.32 14.12 20.37
CA TRP A 167 -18.63 15.28 19.83
C TRP A 167 -18.76 16.45 20.85
N PRO A 168 -17.70 17.19 21.24
CA PRO A 168 -16.39 17.36 20.63
C PRO A 168 -15.25 16.48 21.18
N PHE A 169 -15.51 15.60 22.16
CA PHE A 169 -14.47 14.82 22.84
C PHE A 169 -13.89 13.69 21.99
N ARG A 170 -14.58 13.28 20.93
CA ARG A 170 -14.17 12.16 20.07
C ARG A 170 -12.77 12.35 19.48
N ARG A 171 -12.49 13.55 18.92
CA ARG A 171 -11.19 13.83 18.28
C ARG A 171 -10.03 13.92 19.29
N PRO A 172 -10.11 14.66 20.41
CA PRO A 172 -9.09 14.66 21.44
C PRO A 172 -8.78 13.27 22.00
N VAL A 173 -9.82 12.47 22.32
CA VAL A 173 -9.64 11.11 22.83
C VAL A 173 -8.97 10.21 21.78
N PHE A 174 -9.40 10.30 20.53
CA PHE A 174 -8.76 9.55 19.44
C PHE A 174 -7.28 9.93 19.27
N LEU A 175 -6.94 11.22 19.33
CA LEU A 175 -5.55 11.68 19.22
C LEU A 175 -4.70 11.21 20.40
N LEU A 176 -5.26 11.21 21.62
CA LEU A 176 -4.58 10.69 22.81
C LEU A 176 -4.32 9.19 22.69
N VAL A 177 -5.32 8.40 22.31
CA VAL A 177 -5.20 6.95 22.07
C VAL A 177 -4.19 6.66 20.96
N LYS A 178 -4.26 7.43 19.86
CA LYS A 178 -3.31 7.34 18.76
C LYS A 178 -1.88 7.58 19.25
N TRP A 179 -1.65 8.68 19.94
CA TRP A 179 -0.33 9.02 20.48
C TRP A 179 0.19 7.93 21.40
N TRP A 180 -0.65 7.46 22.33
CA TRP A 180 -0.25 6.48 23.33
C TRP A 180 0.08 5.11 22.75
N ILE A 181 -0.86 4.54 21.98
CA ILE A 181 -0.72 3.18 21.43
C ILE A 181 0.22 3.16 20.21
N PHE A 182 -0.03 4.04 19.24
CA PHE A 182 0.66 3.95 17.96
C PHE A 182 1.98 4.73 17.94
N ASP A 183 2.02 5.93 18.51
CA ASP A 183 3.24 6.75 18.46
C ASP A 183 4.22 6.36 19.56
N MET A 184 3.76 6.06 20.77
CA MET A 184 4.58 5.59 21.88
C MET A 184 4.78 4.07 21.89
N GLY A 185 3.91 3.30 21.24
CA GLY A 185 3.99 1.84 21.15
C GLY A 185 3.62 1.12 22.44
N LEU A 186 2.81 1.75 23.29
CA LEU A 186 2.35 1.16 24.55
C LEU A 186 1.07 0.35 24.29
N SER A 187 1.07 -0.93 24.64
CA SER A 187 -0.10 -1.79 24.51
C SER A 187 -0.88 -1.85 25.81
N PHE A 188 -2.20 -1.73 25.70
CA PHE A 188 -3.10 -1.97 26.83
C PHE A 188 -3.84 -3.27 26.61
N PRO A 189 -3.61 -4.30 27.44
CA PRO A 189 -4.25 -5.63 27.27
C PRO A 189 -5.79 -5.55 27.19
N PHE A 190 -6.40 -4.62 27.95
CA PHE A 190 -7.88 -4.45 27.97
C PHE A 190 -8.45 -3.83 26.71
N LEU A 191 -7.66 -3.09 25.92
CA LEU A 191 -8.14 -2.48 24.67
C LEU A 191 -8.09 -3.46 23.48
N LYS A 192 -7.32 -4.54 23.60
CA LYS A 192 -7.13 -5.56 22.55
C LYS A 192 -6.73 -4.98 21.19
N ILE A 193 -6.10 -3.80 21.17
CA ILE A 193 -5.60 -3.14 19.96
C ILE A 193 -4.11 -3.44 19.86
N PRO A 194 -3.66 -4.15 18.81
CA PRO A 194 -2.23 -4.38 18.60
C PRO A 194 -1.54 -3.06 18.23
N PRO A 195 -0.25 -2.89 18.55
CA PRO A 195 0.51 -1.68 18.22
C PRO A 195 0.78 -1.50 16.71
N ASP A 196 0.64 -2.56 15.92
CA ASP A 196 0.74 -2.56 14.45
C ASP A 196 -0.46 -3.32 13.84
N PRO A 197 -1.64 -2.68 13.79
CA PRO A 197 -2.89 -3.37 13.44
C PRO A 197 -3.10 -3.56 11.93
N PHE A 198 -2.25 -2.98 11.09
CA PHE A 198 -2.39 -3.00 9.63
C PHE A 198 -1.21 -3.68 8.91
N GLY A 199 -0.17 -4.07 9.66
CA GLY A 199 0.99 -4.75 9.10
C GLY A 199 1.84 -3.89 8.17
N SER A 200 2.42 -4.51 7.15
CA SER A 200 3.45 -3.94 6.29
C SER A 200 2.89 -3.14 5.12
N ILE A 201 1.84 -3.63 4.48
CA ILE A 201 1.23 -3.02 3.30
C ILE A 201 -0.28 -3.30 3.31
N MET A 202 -1.06 -2.36 2.79
CA MET A 202 -2.49 -2.56 2.60
C MET A 202 -2.80 -2.81 1.14
N LEU A 203 -3.63 -3.82 0.87
CA LEU A 203 -4.16 -4.14 -0.44
C LEU A 203 -5.68 -3.94 -0.44
N THR A 204 -6.18 -3.15 -1.38
CA THR A 204 -7.61 -2.94 -1.59
C THR A 204 -8.00 -3.15 -3.03
N ASN A 205 -9.21 -3.66 -3.27
CA ASN A 205 -9.73 -3.91 -4.61
C ASN A 205 -10.98 -3.05 -4.84
N ILE A 206 -10.81 -1.98 -5.62
CA ILE A 206 -11.89 -1.08 -6.03
C ILE A 206 -12.48 -1.46 -7.39
N GLY A 207 -11.83 -2.36 -8.12
CA GLY A 207 -12.33 -2.88 -9.39
C GLY A 207 -13.67 -3.58 -9.25
N THR A 208 -13.97 -4.15 -8.07
CA THR A 208 -15.28 -4.72 -7.72
C THR A 208 -16.41 -3.68 -7.71
N PHE A 209 -16.08 -2.39 -7.58
CA PHE A 209 -17.01 -1.27 -7.67
C PHE A 209 -17.03 -0.63 -9.06
N GLY A 210 -16.33 -1.21 -10.04
CA GLY A 210 -16.26 -0.71 -11.41
C GLY A 210 -15.26 0.42 -11.63
N LEU A 211 -14.46 0.79 -10.63
CA LEU A 211 -13.47 1.85 -10.74
C LEU A 211 -12.18 1.34 -11.40
N HIS A 212 -11.68 2.09 -12.39
CA HIS A 212 -10.44 1.77 -13.11
C HIS A 212 -9.20 2.00 -12.25
N THR A 213 -9.11 3.17 -11.66
CA THR A 213 -7.98 3.60 -10.83
C THR A 213 -8.50 4.35 -9.63
N GLY A 214 -7.74 4.29 -8.53
CA GLY A 214 -8.08 5.05 -7.33
C GLY A 214 -6.87 5.15 -6.42
N MET A 215 -6.62 6.34 -5.92
CA MET A 215 -5.53 6.61 -4.99
C MET A 215 -6.10 6.67 -3.57
N VAL A 216 -5.94 5.58 -2.84
CA VAL A 216 -6.46 5.45 -1.48
C VAL A 216 -5.54 6.14 -0.50
N ALA A 217 -6.11 6.92 0.41
CA ALA A 217 -5.33 7.61 1.43
C ALA A 217 -4.64 6.63 2.39
N LEU A 218 -3.42 6.95 2.79
CA LEU A 218 -2.74 6.24 3.88
C LEU A 218 -3.55 6.39 5.16
N PHE A 219 -3.85 5.26 5.80
CA PHE A 219 -4.66 5.28 7.00
C PHE A 219 -3.88 5.90 8.18
N PRO A 220 -4.40 6.93 8.86
CA PRO A 220 -3.63 7.77 9.79
C PRO A 220 -2.98 7.03 10.96
N ILE A 221 -3.54 5.88 11.37
CA ILE A 221 -3.02 5.05 12.46
C ILE A 221 -2.27 3.81 11.97
N GLY A 222 -2.30 3.57 10.64
CA GLY A 222 -1.76 2.35 10.03
C GLY A 222 -0.24 2.31 9.98
N LYS A 223 0.43 3.47 10.02
CA LYS A 223 1.89 3.58 9.83
C LYS A 223 2.40 2.76 8.64
N LEU A 224 1.57 2.67 7.61
CA LEU A 224 1.86 1.90 6.40
C LEU A 224 2.82 2.68 5.51
N PRO A 225 3.88 2.08 5.00
CA PRO A 225 4.71 2.67 3.96
C PRO A 225 3.96 2.77 2.63
N ALA A 226 3.02 1.86 2.37
CA ALA A 226 2.29 1.82 1.12
C ALA A 226 0.87 1.26 1.26
N VAL A 227 -0.03 1.76 0.41
CA VAL A 227 -1.34 1.17 0.11
C VAL A 227 -1.37 0.88 -1.38
N VAL A 228 -1.62 -0.36 -1.75
CA VAL A 228 -1.80 -0.77 -3.15
C VAL A 228 -3.28 -0.99 -3.43
N THR A 229 -3.74 -0.42 -4.53
CA THR A 229 -5.12 -0.47 -4.96
C THR A 229 -5.21 -1.20 -6.29
N MET A 230 -6.06 -2.19 -6.37
CA MET A 230 -6.39 -2.90 -7.61
C MET A 230 -7.61 -2.25 -8.25
N GLY A 231 -7.49 -1.85 -9.51
CA GLY A 231 -8.60 -1.36 -10.32
C GLY A 231 -9.34 -2.48 -11.06
N LYS A 232 -10.27 -2.07 -11.91
CA LYS A 232 -11.05 -2.97 -12.76
C LYS A 232 -10.18 -3.54 -13.87
N ILE A 233 -10.18 -4.86 -14.03
CA ILE A 233 -9.52 -5.53 -15.15
C ILE A 233 -10.30 -5.26 -16.43
N GLU A 234 -9.60 -4.87 -17.47
CA GLU A 234 -10.19 -4.60 -18.79
C GLU A 234 -9.30 -5.10 -19.90
N LYS A 235 -9.96 -5.45 -21.03
CA LYS A 235 -9.24 -5.78 -22.26
C LYS A 235 -8.69 -4.51 -22.89
N LYS A 236 -7.38 -4.47 -23.10
CA LYS A 236 -6.70 -3.33 -23.75
C LYS A 236 -5.81 -3.81 -24.89
N PRO A 237 -5.66 -3.00 -25.96
CA PRO A 237 -4.64 -3.25 -26.96
C PRO A 237 -3.26 -2.93 -26.35
N VAL A 238 -2.33 -3.86 -26.45
CA VAL A 238 -0.94 -3.69 -26.03
C VAL A 238 -0.01 -4.11 -27.17
N VAL A 239 1.18 -3.54 -27.18
CA VAL A 239 2.20 -3.93 -28.19
C VAL A 239 3.10 -4.97 -27.58
N ILE A 240 3.14 -6.17 -28.20
CA ILE A 240 4.05 -7.26 -27.86
C ILE A 240 4.71 -7.70 -29.16
N ASP A 241 6.02 -7.79 -29.21
CA ASP A 241 6.80 -8.18 -30.39
C ASP A 241 6.40 -7.41 -31.67
N ASN A 242 6.24 -6.08 -31.54
CA ASN A 242 5.79 -5.19 -32.60
C ASN A 242 4.37 -5.48 -33.16
N GLN A 243 3.56 -6.27 -32.47
CA GLN A 243 2.17 -6.56 -32.85
C GLN A 243 1.19 -6.02 -31.81
N ILE A 244 0.06 -5.49 -32.27
CA ILE A 244 -1.03 -5.09 -31.38
C ILE A 244 -1.83 -6.33 -31.03
N VAL A 245 -1.85 -6.67 -29.73
CA VAL A 245 -2.60 -7.82 -29.20
C VAL A 245 -3.54 -7.36 -28.08
N ILE A 246 -4.66 -8.06 -27.92
CA ILE A 246 -5.60 -7.77 -26.83
C ILE A 246 -5.18 -8.57 -25.60
N ARG A 247 -5.02 -7.88 -24.48
CA ARG A 247 -4.64 -8.46 -23.17
C ARG A 247 -5.59 -8.00 -22.08
N ASP A 248 -5.73 -8.83 -21.05
CA ASP A 248 -6.45 -8.48 -19.83
C ASP A 248 -5.51 -7.72 -18.91
N MET A 249 -5.75 -6.39 -18.79
CA MET A 249 -4.87 -5.49 -18.05
C MET A 249 -5.45 -5.14 -16.68
N LEU A 250 -4.66 -5.33 -15.64
CA LEU A 250 -4.97 -4.94 -14.27
C LEU A 250 -4.23 -3.63 -13.94
N PRO A 251 -4.94 -2.52 -13.69
CA PRO A 251 -4.31 -1.32 -13.17
C PRO A 251 -4.05 -1.49 -11.66
N LEU A 252 -2.82 -1.29 -11.26
CA LEU A 252 -2.37 -1.19 -9.88
C LEU A 252 -1.99 0.25 -9.59
N THR A 253 -2.52 0.82 -8.52
CA THR A 253 -2.14 2.15 -8.05
C THR A 253 -1.55 2.06 -6.65
N GLY A 254 -0.47 2.78 -6.41
CA GLY A 254 0.19 2.84 -5.11
C GLY A 254 0.10 4.25 -4.53
N THR A 255 -0.24 4.34 -3.25
CA THR A 255 -0.05 5.53 -2.41
C THR A 255 1.03 5.21 -1.41
N PHE A 256 2.08 6.03 -1.38
CA PHE A 256 3.28 5.78 -0.57
C PHE A 256 3.57 6.92 0.39
N ASP A 257 4.11 6.58 1.56
CA ASP A 257 4.66 7.56 2.51
C ASP A 257 6.09 7.93 2.08
N HIS A 258 6.27 9.12 1.53
CA HIS A 258 7.56 9.57 0.98
C HIS A 258 8.66 9.77 2.04
N ARG A 259 8.32 9.69 3.31
CA ARG A 259 9.32 9.65 4.39
C ARG A 259 10.09 8.32 4.41
N ILE A 260 9.52 7.26 3.82
CA ILE A 260 10.06 5.90 3.82
C ILE A 260 10.32 5.43 2.38
N VAL A 261 9.37 5.67 1.47
CA VAL A 261 9.38 5.12 0.11
C VAL A 261 9.69 6.24 -0.88
N GLY A 262 10.80 6.13 -1.57
CA GLY A 262 11.14 6.97 -2.72
C GLY A 262 10.64 6.36 -4.04
N GLY A 263 10.82 7.10 -5.13
CA GLY A 263 10.42 6.63 -6.47
C GLY A 263 11.11 5.32 -6.88
N TYR A 264 12.38 5.14 -6.50
CA TYR A 264 13.14 3.92 -6.76
C TYR A 264 12.50 2.70 -6.09
N GLN A 265 12.21 2.78 -4.79
CA GLN A 265 11.59 1.68 -4.04
C GLN A 265 10.16 1.40 -4.52
N ALA A 266 9.39 2.45 -4.86
CA ALA A 266 8.05 2.27 -5.43
C ALA A 266 8.12 1.51 -6.78
N GLY A 267 9.11 1.85 -7.62
CA GLY A 267 9.37 1.13 -8.88
C GLY A 267 9.80 -0.32 -8.67
N MET A 268 10.67 -0.58 -7.70
CA MET A 268 11.07 -1.94 -7.35
C MET A 268 9.90 -2.77 -6.83
N LEU A 269 9.03 -2.19 -5.99
CA LEU A 269 7.82 -2.87 -5.52
C LEU A 269 6.90 -3.26 -6.69
N ALA A 270 6.67 -2.33 -7.62
CA ALA A 270 5.83 -2.58 -8.78
C ALA A 270 6.43 -3.68 -9.66
N ASN A 271 7.70 -3.54 -10.08
CA ASN A 271 8.37 -4.50 -10.97
C ASN A 271 8.52 -5.87 -10.34
N GLY A 272 8.85 -5.96 -9.04
CA GLY A 272 8.96 -7.22 -8.32
C GLY A 272 7.62 -7.95 -8.21
N ALA A 273 6.54 -7.21 -7.91
CA ALA A 273 5.20 -7.78 -7.88
C ALA A 273 4.75 -8.26 -9.28
N VAL A 274 4.99 -7.46 -10.32
CA VAL A 274 4.67 -7.82 -11.71
C VAL A 274 5.40 -9.08 -12.13
N ARG A 275 6.72 -9.15 -11.91
CA ARG A 275 7.53 -10.33 -12.23
C ARG A 275 6.93 -11.61 -11.60
N ARG A 276 6.52 -11.55 -10.34
CA ARG A 276 5.92 -12.69 -9.63
C ARG A 276 4.52 -13.03 -10.15
N LEU A 277 3.73 -12.07 -10.57
CA LEU A 277 2.40 -12.30 -11.15
C LEU A 277 2.47 -12.99 -12.52
N GLN A 278 3.62 -12.93 -13.22
CA GLN A 278 3.83 -13.68 -14.47
C GLN A 278 4.06 -15.17 -14.23
N ASP A 279 4.40 -15.60 -13.00
CA ASP A 279 4.53 -17.00 -12.60
C ASP A 279 3.51 -17.35 -11.50
N PRO A 280 2.24 -17.60 -11.88
CA PRO A 280 1.19 -17.92 -10.93
C PRO A 280 1.41 -19.27 -10.21
N GLU A 281 2.12 -20.22 -10.82
CA GLU A 281 2.40 -21.49 -10.18
C GLU A 281 3.34 -21.34 -9.00
N ALA A 282 4.38 -20.50 -9.12
CA ALA A 282 5.28 -20.21 -8.02
C ALA A 282 4.56 -19.50 -6.86
N LEU A 283 3.60 -18.62 -7.17
CA LEU A 283 2.79 -17.94 -6.14
C LEU A 283 1.77 -18.87 -5.48
N ASP A 284 1.36 -19.95 -6.13
CA ASP A 284 0.42 -20.93 -5.57
C ASP A 284 1.12 -22.06 -4.79
N ARG A 285 2.44 -21.98 -4.64
CA ARG A 285 3.23 -22.85 -3.74
C ARG A 285 3.60 -22.09 -2.48
N PRO A 286 3.61 -22.74 -1.29
CA PRO A 286 4.16 -22.11 -0.08
C PRO A 286 5.63 -21.75 -0.32
N ASN A 287 6.01 -20.53 0.11
CA ASN A 287 7.39 -20.10 0.04
C ASN A 287 8.08 -20.46 1.37
N ILE A 288 8.43 -21.73 1.51
CA ILE A 288 9.20 -22.21 2.65
C ILE A 288 10.64 -21.79 2.38
N SER A 289 11.10 -20.70 2.99
CA SER A 289 12.53 -20.42 3.04
C SER A 289 13.19 -21.61 3.73
N SER A 290 14.00 -22.37 2.97
CA SER A 290 14.91 -23.36 3.56
C SER A 290 15.76 -22.65 4.59
N GLU A 291 15.58 -23.01 5.86
CA GLU A 291 16.46 -22.64 6.96
C GLU A 291 17.92 -22.99 6.66
#